data_7ae170b9c3865b2ccf0dd1478b85e1d8
#
_entry.id   7ae170b9c3865b2ccf0dd1478b85e1d8
#
_cell.length_a   1.000
_cell.length_b   1.000
_cell.length_c   1.000
_cell.angle_alpha   90.00
_cell.angle_beta   90.00
_cell.angle_gamma   90.00
#
_symmetry.space_group_name_H-M   'P 1'
#
loop_
_entity.id
_entity.type
_entity.pdbx_description
1 polymer ?
#
loop_
_entity_poly.entity_id
_entity_poly.type
_entity_poly.pdbx_seq_one_letter_code
_entity_poly.pdbx_strand_id
1 'polypeptide(L)'
;MQLFDSETTPIASDPAVDPAATESPTSTMNRPPKRPRPSPPSQGFAPVLKNPRFLILWGGQIFSQLADKFYLVLMISLIATHFQNANQSISGWVSAIMIANTIPAVLVGSIAGVYVDRWLKREVLVISNLLRGFFVLAVPPLLWLTNGKSLGLPLGWLPDSLRNWYHRPQGEFNLPVGFLVLLSVTFFVSTLTQFFAPAEQSTLALIVKRRHLLPANSLNTLTTMSVLIVGFAIGEPILALADSWFGTRAGYWDIGKVAVVGGFYLIAGIILILLRTGEKYLVRTEEHPHVLDDIRDGIRYLNENHKVRNALIQLVILFSIFAALSVLAVSMAEQLPGLKASQFGFLLASCGAGMAIGAISLGYWGQRFSNTRLSLLGSIGMAGALFGLAFATKNLVMAFAMTAILGLFAALVGVPMQTTLQADTPPEMRGKVFGLENNAVNIALSLPLAVAGVAETQFGLRPVLLSLAVMAIVGGAFTWYVFRNPSDRVNET
;
A
#
# COMPACT_ATOMS: atom_id res chain seq x y z
N MET A 1 35.18 61.05 29.41
CA MET A 1 35.97 61.35 30.63
C MET A 1 36.81 60.12 30.87
N GLN A 2 38.12 60.31 30.63
CA GLN A 2 39.30 59.63 31.13
C GLN A 2 39.43 58.13 30.82
N LEU A 3 40.30 57.70 29.91
CA LEU A 3 41.77 57.86 29.77
C LEU A 3 42.58 56.86 30.59
N PHE A 4 43.49 56.15 29.84
CA PHE A 4 44.88 55.78 30.18
C PHE A 4 45.06 54.49 31.01
N ASP A 5 46.05 53.68 30.88
CA ASP A 5 47.30 53.67 30.04
C ASP A 5 47.88 52.24 29.92
N SER A 6 48.53 52.03 28.85
CA SER A 6 49.71 51.27 28.48
C SER A 6 50.72 50.96 29.59
N GLU A 7 51.38 49.80 29.54
CA GLU A 7 52.82 49.77 29.69
C GLU A 7 53.48 48.54 29.06
N THR A 8 54.58 48.81 28.44
CA THR A 8 55.44 48.02 27.58
C THR A 8 56.66 47.45 28.34
N THR A 9 57.09 46.21 27.96
CA THR A 9 58.47 45.65 27.84
C THR A 9 59.40 45.65 29.05
N PRO A 10 60.50 44.85 29.12
CA PRO A 10 61.45 44.58 28.05
C PRO A 10 62.08 43.13 27.96
N ILE A 11 62.83 42.97 26.89
CA ILE A 11 63.70 41.95 26.39
C ILE A 11 64.92 41.74 27.32
N ALA A 12 65.40 40.49 27.45
CA ALA A 12 66.79 40.16 27.72
C ALA A 12 67.15 38.76 27.18
N SER A 13 67.82 38.69 26.07
CA SER A 13 69.18 38.27 25.76
C SER A 13 69.52 36.81 26.04
N ASP A 14 69.88 36.14 24.94
CA ASP A 14 70.69 34.92 24.79
C ASP A 14 71.99 34.87 25.53
N PRO A 15 72.56 33.66 25.83
CA PRO A 15 73.76 33.30 25.12
C PRO A 15 73.90 31.82 24.71
N ALA A 16 74.47 31.70 23.47
CA ALA A 16 75.54 30.81 22.99
C ALA A 16 75.46 29.26 23.19
N VAL A 17 75.22 28.60 22.10
CA VAL A 17 75.96 27.54 21.38
C VAL A 17 77.03 26.70 22.16
N ASP A 18 76.85 25.39 22.14
CA ASP A 18 77.88 24.44 21.79
C ASP A 18 77.34 23.15 21.13
N PRO A 19 77.99 22.65 20.07
CA PRO A 19 77.53 21.53 19.28
C PRO A 19 78.30 20.27 19.57
N ALA A 20 77.67 19.19 19.95
CA ALA A 20 78.09 17.83 19.64
C ALA A 20 77.32 16.79 20.51
N ALA A 21 76.45 16.06 19.91
CA ALA A 21 76.37 14.61 20.08
C ALA A 21 75.15 14.09 19.25
N THR A 22 75.49 13.53 18.15
CA THR A 22 74.75 12.54 17.38
C THR A 22 74.25 11.43 18.28
N GLU A 23 72.92 11.23 18.24
CA GLU A 23 72.28 9.90 18.23
C GLU A 23 70.76 10.04 18.05
N SER A 24 70.32 9.57 16.91
CA SER A 24 68.92 9.52 16.57
C SER A 24 68.21 8.37 17.30
N PRO A 25 67.20 8.60 18.11
CA PRO A 25 66.20 7.55 18.39
C PRO A 25 65.19 7.56 17.29
N THR A 26 65.10 6.47 16.53
CA THR A 26 64.01 6.09 15.65
C THR A 26 62.70 6.32 16.37
N SER A 27 61.98 7.42 16.03
CA SER A 27 60.62 7.63 16.45
C SER A 27 59.77 6.60 15.76
N THR A 28 59.38 5.55 16.47
CA THR A 28 58.27 4.69 16.11
C THR A 28 57.02 5.56 16.05
N MET A 29 56.73 6.01 14.83
CA MET A 29 55.54 6.73 14.49
C MET A 29 54.34 5.86 14.88
N ASN A 30 53.73 6.20 16.00
CA ASN A 30 52.52 5.54 16.54
C ASN A 30 51.40 5.76 15.52
N ARG A 31 51.29 4.85 14.53
CA ARG A 31 50.17 4.86 13.57
C ARG A 31 48.88 4.73 14.37
N PRO A 32 47.93 5.68 14.26
CA PRO A 32 46.64 5.55 14.92
C PRO A 32 46.05 4.21 14.50
N PRO A 33 45.38 3.50 15.41
CA PRO A 33 44.78 2.21 15.11
C PRO A 33 43.84 2.36 13.88
N LYS A 34 44.10 1.56 12.83
CA LYS A 34 43.27 1.52 11.64
C LYS A 34 41.85 1.29 12.11
N ARG A 35 40.97 2.32 11.96
CA ARG A 35 39.54 2.14 12.17
C ARG A 35 39.12 0.89 11.40
N PRO A 36 38.41 -0.07 12.03
CA PRO A 36 37.97 -1.26 11.32
C PRO A 36 37.20 -0.79 10.10
N ARG A 37 37.58 -1.28 8.93
CA ARG A 37 36.83 -1.01 7.68
C ARG A 37 35.38 -1.40 7.95
N PRO A 38 34.41 -0.50 7.69
CA PRO A 38 33.02 -0.87 7.84
C PRO A 38 32.80 -2.13 6.98
N SER A 39 32.33 -3.19 7.62
CA SER A 39 31.95 -4.43 6.94
C SER A 39 31.06 -4.07 5.75
N PRO A 40 31.26 -4.67 4.57
CA PRO A 40 30.42 -4.39 3.41
C PRO A 40 28.95 -4.52 3.84
N PRO A 41 28.08 -3.59 3.43
CA PRO A 41 26.69 -3.61 3.84
C PRO A 41 26.12 -4.98 3.49
N SER A 42 25.55 -5.68 4.46
CA SER A 42 24.90 -6.97 4.25
C SER A 42 23.75 -6.78 3.25
N GLN A 43 23.99 -7.25 2.03
CA GLN A 43 23.05 -7.12 0.92
C GLN A 43 21.94 -8.18 1.07
N GLY A 44 20.73 -7.86 0.59
CA GLY A 44 19.60 -8.79 0.54
C GLY A 44 18.66 -8.71 1.74
N PHE A 45 17.82 -9.73 1.87
CA PHE A 45 16.75 -9.79 2.87
C PHE A 45 17.22 -10.17 4.29
N ALA A 46 18.39 -10.80 4.42
CA ALA A 46 18.87 -11.35 5.69
C ALA A 46 18.90 -10.35 6.87
N PRO A 47 19.29 -9.07 6.71
CA PRO A 47 19.24 -8.12 7.81
C PRO A 47 17.84 -7.76 8.28
N VAL A 48 16.88 -7.80 7.36
CA VAL A 48 15.47 -7.51 7.65
C VAL A 48 14.84 -8.69 8.37
N LEU A 49 15.08 -9.91 7.90
CA LEU A 49 14.58 -11.16 8.49
C LEU A 49 15.21 -11.47 9.86
N LYS A 50 16.36 -10.91 10.18
CA LYS A 50 16.97 -10.99 11.53
C LYS A 50 16.38 -9.98 12.52
N ASN A 51 15.56 -9.04 12.08
CA ASN A 51 14.92 -8.07 12.96
C ASN A 51 13.61 -8.65 13.54
N PRO A 52 13.55 -8.99 14.84
CA PRO A 52 12.36 -9.60 15.43
C PRO A 52 11.14 -8.68 15.40
N ARG A 53 11.33 -7.35 15.48
CA ARG A 53 10.24 -6.38 15.39
C ARG A 53 9.61 -6.39 13.99
N PHE A 54 10.45 -6.51 12.96
CA PHE A 54 9.97 -6.65 11.58
C PHE A 54 9.21 -7.96 11.38
N LEU A 55 9.71 -9.08 11.90
CA LEU A 55 9.04 -10.39 11.78
C LEU A 55 7.66 -10.40 12.44
N ILE A 56 7.50 -9.74 13.58
CA ILE A 56 6.21 -9.59 14.26
C ILE A 56 5.25 -8.75 13.41
N LEU A 57 5.69 -7.59 12.92
CA LEU A 57 4.88 -6.75 12.04
C LEU A 57 4.49 -7.51 10.77
N TRP A 58 5.47 -8.13 10.12
CA TRP A 58 5.29 -8.89 8.88
C TRP A 58 4.35 -10.10 9.04
N GLY A 59 4.50 -10.86 10.15
CA GLY A 59 3.59 -11.96 10.49
C GLY A 59 2.16 -11.49 10.69
N GLY A 60 1.95 -10.42 11.47
CA GLY A 60 0.63 -9.82 11.64
C GLY A 60 0.04 -9.33 10.33
N GLN A 61 0.86 -8.75 9.45
CA GLN A 61 0.46 -8.27 8.13
C GLN A 61 0.01 -9.41 7.20
N ILE A 62 0.71 -10.55 7.18
CA ILE A 62 0.32 -11.72 6.38
C ILE A 62 -1.09 -12.16 6.73
N PHE A 63 -1.38 -12.36 8.02
CA PHE A 63 -2.71 -12.77 8.46
C PHE A 63 -3.77 -11.70 8.19
N SER A 64 -3.47 -10.43 8.40
CA SER A 64 -4.37 -9.32 8.12
C SER A 64 -4.72 -9.23 6.62
N GLN A 65 -3.72 -9.31 5.74
CA GLN A 65 -3.93 -9.27 4.29
C GLN A 65 -4.66 -10.50 3.75
N LEU A 66 -4.39 -11.71 4.30
CA LEU A 66 -5.17 -12.91 3.98
C LEU A 66 -6.63 -12.74 4.39
N ALA A 67 -6.86 -12.22 5.60
CA ALA A 67 -8.20 -11.92 6.08
C ALA A 67 -8.94 -10.96 5.14
N ASP A 68 -8.28 -9.89 4.65
CA ASP A 68 -8.86 -8.93 3.71
C ASP A 68 -9.31 -9.61 2.40
N LYS A 69 -8.54 -10.56 1.86
CA LYS A 69 -8.89 -11.29 0.63
C LYS A 69 -10.03 -12.29 0.88
N PHE A 70 -9.94 -13.04 1.97
CA PHE A 70 -10.98 -13.99 2.35
C PHE A 70 -12.28 -13.30 2.75
N TYR A 71 -12.20 -12.08 3.31
CA TYR A 71 -13.36 -11.25 3.62
C TYR A 71 -14.20 -10.93 2.37
N LEU A 72 -13.53 -10.57 1.27
CA LEU A 72 -14.21 -10.30 0.01
C LEU A 72 -14.93 -11.56 -0.52
N VAL A 73 -14.26 -12.70 -0.50
CA VAL A 73 -14.83 -13.99 -0.91
C VAL A 73 -16.01 -14.37 0.00
N LEU A 74 -15.87 -14.17 1.33
CA LEU A 74 -16.93 -14.40 2.31
C LEU A 74 -18.16 -13.54 2.03
N MET A 75 -18.01 -12.23 1.79
CA MET A 75 -19.13 -11.33 1.51
C MET A 75 -19.89 -11.75 0.25
N ILE A 76 -19.17 -12.12 -0.82
CA ILE A 76 -19.79 -12.63 -2.06
C ILE A 76 -20.52 -13.95 -1.79
N SER A 77 -19.93 -14.85 -1.01
CA SER A 77 -20.56 -16.13 -0.64
C SER A 77 -21.84 -15.91 0.17
N LEU A 78 -21.82 -15.05 1.19
CA LEU A 78 -23.00 -14.72 2.00
C LEU A 78 -24.12 -14.09 1.17
N ILE A 79 -23.79 -13.23 0.20
CA ILE A 79 -24.74 -12.64 -0.72
C ILE A 79 -25.38 -13.74 -1.59
N ALA A 80 -24.58 -14.60 -2.18
CA ALA A 80 -25.05 -15.66 -3.07
C ALA A 80 -25.95 -16.67 -2.35
N THR A 81 -25.64 -16.99 -1.09
CA THR A 81 -26.40 -18.01 -0.34
C THR A 81 -27.66 -17.46 0.34
N HIS A 82 -27.68 -16.20 0.79
CA HIS A 82 -28.76 -15.70 1.66
C HIS A 82 -29.61 -14.58 1.04
N PHE A 83 -29.11 -13.88 0.00
CA PHE A 83 -29.79 -12.69 -0.55
C PHE A 83 -30.10 -12.79 -2.03
N GLN A 84 -29.46 -13.68 -2.78
CA GLN A 84 -29.71 -13.87 -4.20
C GLN A 84 -30.88 -14.80 -4.43
N ASN A 85 -31.91 -14.35 -5.17
CA ASN A 85 -32.95 -15.20 -5.71
C ASN A 85 -32.55 -15.77 -7.07
N ALA A 86 -33.06 -16.94 -7.44
CA ALA A 86 -32.71 -17.66 -8.67
C ALA A 86 -32.82 -16.84 -9.97
N ASN A 87 -33.65 -15.79 -9.98
CA ASN A 87 -33.89 -14.93 -11.14
C ASN A 87 -33.29 -13.53 -11.02
N GLN A 88 -32.40 -13.29 -10.03
CA GLN A 88 -31.76 -12.00 -9.81
C GLN A 88 -30.28 -12.06 -10.09
N SER A 89 -29.75 -11.05 -10.80
CA SER A 89 -28.31 -10.85 -10.95
C SER A 89 -27.68 -10.50 -9.60
N ILE A 90 -26.61 -11.22 -9.23
CA ILE A 90 -25.82 -10.94 -8.03
C ILE A 90 -25.08 -9.58 -8.12
N SER A 91 -24.89 -9.07 -9.34
CA SER A 91 -24.03 -7.91 -9.62
C SER A 91 -24.43 -6.67 -8.81
N GLY A 92 -25.74 -6.39 -8.65
CA GLY A 92 -26.22 -5.23 -7.88
C GLY A 92 -25.84 -5.31 -6.39
N TRP A 93 -25.99 -6.48 -5.79
CA TRP A 93 -25.65 -6.74 -4.39
C TRP A 93 -24.13 -6.61 -4.15
N VAL A 94 -23.32 -7.20 -5.04
CA VAL A 94 -21.86 -7.11 -4.98
C VAL A 94 -21.39 -5.68 -5.18
N SER A 95 -22.00 -4.94 -6.13
CA SER A 95 -21.68 -3.52 -6.35
C SER A 95 -21.94 -2.67 -5.11
N ALA A 96 -23.04 -2.91 -4.39
CA ALA A 96 -23.34 -2.19 -3.16
C ALA A 96 -22.29 -2.46 -2.06
N ILE A 97 -21.82 -3.72 -1.91
CA ILE A 97 -20.72 -4.06 -0.99
C ILE A 97 -19.42 -3.37 -1.42
N MET A 98 -19.09 -3.34 -2.72
CA MET A 98 -17.90 -2.65 -3.21
C MET A 98 -17.97 -1.14 -2.95
N ILE A 99 -19.14 -0.53 -3.12
CA ILE A 99 -19.36 0.89 -2.78
C ILE A 99 -19.17 1.10 -1.27
N ALA A 100 -19.78 0.26 -0.42
CA ALA A 100 -19.64 0.34 1.03
C ALA A 100 -18.17 0.18 1.49
N ASN A 101 -17.39 -0.61 0.77
CA ASN A 101 -15.96 -0.76 1.00
C ASN A 101 -15.14 0.47 0.53
N THR A 102 -15.54 1.13 -0.55
CA THR A 102 -14.78 2.23 -1.16
C THR A 102 -15.05 3.57 -0.48
N ILE A 103 -16.28 3.82 -0.01
CA ILE A 103 -16.64 5.10 0.63
C ILE A 103 -15.70 5.48 1.78
N PRO A 104 -15.38 4.61 2.75
CA PRO A 104 -14.43 4.95 3.82
C PRO A 104 -13.03 5.26 3.30
N ALA A 105 -12.58 4.57 2.25
CA ALA A 105 -11.27 4.78 1.67
C ALA A 105 -11.11 6.22 1.13
N VAL A 106 -12.14 6.76 0.51
CA VAL A 106 -12.14 8.12 -0.04
C VAL A 106 -12.35 9.17 1.07
N LEU A 107 -13.29 8.94 1.99
CA LEU A 107 -13.67 9.96 2.98
C LEU A 107 -12.76 9.98 4.20
N VAL A 108 -12.30 8.83 4.66
CA VAL A 108 -11.62 8.68 5.95
C VAL A 108 -10.11 8.57 5.80
N GLY A 109 -9.59 8.18 4.63
CA GLY A 109 -8.16 7.88 4.45
C GLY A 109 -7.22 8.99 4.91
N SER A 110 -7.44 10.24 4.48
CA SER A 110 -6.60 11.39 4.91
C SER A 110 -6.78 11.73 6.39
N ILE A 111 -8.02 11.64 6.88
CA ILE A 111 -8.35 11.89 8.28
C ILE A 111 -7.68 10.86 9.18
N ALA A 112 -7.74 9.59 8.81
CA ALA A 112 -7.10 8.49 9.54
C ALA A 112 -5.59 8.71 9.68
N GLY A 113 -4.91 9.20 8.64
CA GLY A 113 -3.50 9.52 8.69
C GLY A 113 -3.15 10.54 9.78
N VAL A 114 -3.93 11.61 9.89
CA VAL A 114 -3.76 12.64 10.93
C VAL A 114 -3.87 12.06 12.35
N TYR A 115 -4.87 11.21 12.57
CA TYR A 115 -5.05 10.57 13.89
C TYR A 115 -3.94 9.55 14.18
N VAL A 116 -3.48 8.80 13.16
CA VAL A 116 -2.39 7.84 13.29
C VAL A 116 -1.09 8.51 13.75
N ASP A 117 -0.79 9.75 13.33
CA ASP A 117 0.39 10.47 13.80
C ASP A 117 0.37 10.73 15.30
N ARG A 118 -0.80 10.94 15.86
CA ARG A 118 -1.00 11.29 17.28
C ARG A 118 -1.08 10.08 18.21
N TRP A 119 -1.51 8.94 17.67
CA TRP A 119 -1.69 7.70 18.42
C TRP A 119 -0.47 6.80 18.34
N LEU A 120 -0.33 5.90 19.32
CA LEU A 120 0.68 4.85 19.26
C LEU A 120 0.35 3.90 18.10
N LYS A 121 1.25 3.84 17.11
CA LYS A 121 1.05 3.03 15.89
C LYS A 121 0.74 1.57 16.22
N ARG A 122 1.42 1.03 17.25
CA ARG A 122 1.13 -0.33 17.75
C ARG A 122 -0.33 -0.50 18.15
N GLU A 123 -0.88 0.45 18.92
CA GLU A 123 -2.27 0.37 19.40
C GLU A 123 -3.24 0.45 18.23
N VAL A 124 -3.00 1.34 17.28
CA VAL A 124 -3.82 1.43 16.05
C VAL A 124 -3.81 0.10 15.29
N LEU A 125 -2.64 -0.51 15.09
CA LEU A 125 -2.51 -1.79 14.40
C LEU A 125 -3.26 -2.92 15.10
N VAL A 126 -3.13 -3.01 16.42
CA VAL A 126 -3.78 -4.04 17.25
C VAL A 126 -5.29 -3.82 17.26
N ILE A 127 -5.75 -2.63 17.64
CA ILE A 127 -7.17 -2.31 17.79
C ILE A 127 -7.90 -2.47 16.44
N SER A 128 -7.31 -1.99 15.35
CA SER A 128 -7.92 -2.13 14.03
C SER A 128 -8.15 -3.60 13.65
N ASN A 129 -7.17 -4.49 13.89
CA ASN A 129 -7.34 -5.91 13.57
C ASN A 129 -8.33 -6.61 14.51
N LEU A 130 -8.26 -6.33 15.81
CA LEU A 130 -9.19 -6.94 16.78
C LEU A 130 -10.64 -6.53 16.52
N LEU A 131 -10.87 -5.23 16.22
CA LEU A 131 -12.20 -4.74 15.90
C LEU A 131 -12.70 -5.29 14.55
N ARG A 132 -11.84 -5.38 13.51
CA ARG A 132 -12.23 -6.02 12.25
C ARG A 132 -12.63 -7.47 12.48
N GLY A 133 -11.85 -8.23 13.26
CA GLY A 133 -12.17 -9.60 13.65
C GLY A 133 -13.50 -9.69 14.40
N PHE A 134 -13.71 -8.80 15.36
CA PHE A 134 -14.96 -8.72 16.11
C PHE A 134 -16.18 -8.44 15.21
N PHE A 135 -16.12 -7.43 14.33
CA PHE A 135 -17.21 -7.11 13.42
C PHE A 135 -17.54 -8.26 12.47
N VAL A 136 -16.51 -8.95 11.96
CA VAL A 136 -16.72 -10.12 11.10
C VAL A 136 -17.38 -11.25 11.89
N LEU A 137 -16.90 -11.58 13.09
CA LEU A 137 -17.49 -12.62 13.94
C LEU A 137 -18.90 -12.28 14.43
N ALA A 138 -19.25 -11.00 14.48
CA ALA A 138 -20.62 -10.56 14.81
C ALA A 138 -21.61 -10.77 13.67
N VAL A 139 -21.19 -11.06 12.43
CA VAL A 139 -22.08 -11.23 11.29
C VAL A 139 -23.13 -12.32 11.50
N PRO A 140 -22.79 -13.58 11.89
CA PRO A 140 -23.79 -14.62 12.07
C PRO A 140 -24.88 -14.28 13.10
N PRO A 141 -24.57 -13.84 14.33
CA PRO A 141 -25.60 -13.49 15.31
C PRO A 141 -26.45 -12.28 14.87
N LEU A 142 -25.85 -11.30 14.16
CA LEU A 142 -26.59 -10.16 13.63
C LEU A 142 -27.55 -10.58 12.50
N LEU A 143 -27.11 -11.46 11.59
CA LEU A 143 -27.95 -12.00 10.54
C LEU A 143 -29.09 -12.85 11.12
N TRP A 144 -28.82 -13.65 12.16
CA TRP A 144 -29.86 -14.40 12.85
C TRP A 144 -30.92 -13.48 13.50
N LEU A 145 -30.50 -12.41 14.16
CA LEU A 145 -31.40 -11.44 14.81
C LEU A 145 -32.26 -10.66 13.80
N THR A 146 -31.78 -10.48 12.58
CA THR A 146 -32.42 -9.73 11.49
C THR A 146 -33.14 -10.64 10.49
N ASN A 147 -33.11 -11.94 10.70
CA ASN A 147 -33.71 -12.90 9.79
C ASN A 147 -35.22 -12.64 9.62
N GLY A 148 -35.67 -12.66 8.37
CA GLY A 148 -37.07 -12.40 8.00
C GLY A 148 -37.51 -10.92 8.09
N LYS A 149 -36.62 -10.01 8.55
CA LYS A 149 -36.94 -8.58 8.60
C LYS A 149 -36.55 -7.92 7.27
N SER A 150 -37.45 -7.14 6.70
CA SER A 150 -37.23 -6.32 5.51
C SER A 150 -37.64 -4.87 5.76
N LEU A 151 -36.95 -3.94 5.17
CA LEU A 151 -37.26 -2.51 5.19
C LEU A 151 -37.90 -2.15 3.84
N GLY A 152 -39.17 -1.78 3.83
CA GLY A 152 -39.86 -1.23 2.66
C GLY A 152 -39.37 0.20 2.42
N LEU A 153 -38.60 0.42 1.36
CA LEU A 153 -38.15 1.75 0.95
C LEU A 153 -39.10 2.26 -0.15
N PRO A 154 -39.85 3.36 0.07
CA PRO A 154 -40.66 3.98 -0.97
C PRO A 154 -39.71 4.61 -2.01
N LEU A 155 -39.58 4.00 -3.18
CA LEU A 155 -38.75 4.49 -4.29
C LEU A 155 -39.49 5.54 -5.16
N GLY A 156 -40.58 6.11 -4.67
CA GLY A 156 -41.38 7.10 -5.41
C GLY A 156 -40.64 8.39 -5.80
N TRP A 157 -39.49 8.65 -5.18
CA TRP A 157 -38.64 9.82 -5.45
C TRP A 157 -37.55 9.55 -6.53
N LEU A 158 -37.37 8.28 -6.96
CA LEU A 158 -36.40 7.98 -8.02
C LEU A 158 -36.98 8.32 -9.40
N PRO A 159 -36.17 8.89 -10.31
CA PRO A 159 -36.54 9.06 -11.71
C PRO A 159 -36.98 7.74 -12.36
N ASP A 160 -37.96 7.80 -13.23
CA ASP A 160 -38.53 6.62 -13.92
C ASP A 160 -37.47 5.82 -14.70
N SER A 161 -36.45 6.48 -15.20
CA SER A 161 -35.30 5.86 -15.87
C SER A 161 -34.51 4.89 -14.99
N LEU A 162 -34.35 5.20 -13.69
CA LEU A 162 -33.67 4.34 -12.71
C LEU A 162 -34.65 3.29 -12.15
N ARG A 163 -35.94 3.60 -12.04
CA ARG A 163 -36.97 2.68 -11.59
C ARG A 163 -37.20 1.55 -12.60
N ASN A 164 -37.23 1.86 -13.89
CA ASN A 164 -37.40 0.89 -14.98
C ASN A 164 -36.19 -0.05 -15.16
N TRP A 165 -35.00 0.37 -14.76
CA TRP A 165 -33.81 -0.48 -14.78
C TRP A 165 -33.93 -1.67 -13.81
N TYR A 166 -34.79 -1.54 -12.77
CA TYR A 166 -34.98 -2.58 -11.74
C TYR A 166 -36.13 -3.56 -12.02
N HIS A 167 -36.79 -3.47 -13.16
CA HIS A 167 -37.83 -4.41 -13.67
C HIS A 167 -38.85 -4.88 -12.62
N ARG A 168 -39.42 -4.02 -11.78
CA ARG A 168 -40.58 -4.34 -10.92
C ARG A 168 -41.67 -3.29 -11.01
N PRO A 169 -42.93 -3.71 -11.36
CA PRO A 169 -44.08 -2.80 -11.56
C PRO A 169 -44.69 -2.24 -10.27
N GLN A 170 -44.27 -2.66 -9.09
CA GLN A 170 -44.84 -2.20 -7.82
C GLN A 170 -43.77 -1.54 -6.93
N GLY A 171 -44.01 -0.29 -6.63
CA GLY A 171 -43.14 0.75 -6.06
C GLY A 171 -42.53 0.56 -4.68
N GLU A 172 -42.37 -0.64 -4.14
CA GLU A 172 -41.70 -0.89 -2.88
C GLU A 172 -40.48 -1.80 -3.07
N PHE A 173 -39.33 -1.27 -2.75
CA PHE A 173 -38.09 -2.05 -2.69
C PHE A 173 -37.91 -2.59 -1.27
N ASN A 174 -38.21 -3.88 -1.10
CA ASN A 174 -38.00 -4.56 0.17
C ASN A 174 -36.51 -4.94 0.33
N LEU A 175 -35.74 -4.10 1.05
CA LEU A 175 -34.37 -4.34 1.35
C LEU A 175 -34.27 -5.24 2.60
N PRO A 176 -33.67 -6.45 2.51
CA PRO A 176 -33.46 -7.30 3.68
C PRO A 176 -32.59 -6.59 4.71
N VAL A 177 -33.02 -6.52 5.96
CA VAL A 177 -32.24 -5.88 7.05
C VAL A 177 -30.89 -6.57 7.23
N GLY A 178 -30.82 -7.89 7.02
CA GLY A 178 -29.55 -8.63 7.02
C GLY A 178 -28.53 -8.12 6.00
N PHE A 179 -28.98 -7.64 4.82
CA PHE A 179 -28.06 -7.04 3.84
C PHE A 179 -27.51 -5.69 4.32
N LEU A 180 -28.34 -4.88 5.01
CA LEU A 180 -27.86 -3.64 5.65
C LEU A 180 -26.81 -3.93 6.72
N VAL A 181 -26.93 -5.06 7.44
CA VAL A 181 -25.89 -5.52 8.37
C VAL A 181 -24.59 -5.78 7.62
N LEU A 182 -24.61 -6.50 6.48
CA LEU A 182 -23.41 -6.74 5.69
C LEU A 182 -22.78 -5.44 5.17
N LEU A 183 -23.58 -4.49 4.68
CA LEU A 183 -23.11 -3.18 4.25
C LEU A 183 -22.45 -2.41 5.41
N SER A 184 -23.09 -2.42 6.59
CA SER A 184 -22.55 -1.75 7.78
C SER A 184 -21.25 -2.36 8.25
N VAL A 185 -21.19 -3.70 8.35
CA VAL A 185 -19.94 -4.40 8.71
C VAL A 185 -18.83 -4.09 7.70
N THR A 186 -19.13 -4.13 6.40
CA THR A 186 -18.17 -3.78 5.34
C THR A 186 -17.67 -2.35 5.48
N PHE A 187 -18.58 -1.41 5.75
CA PHE A 187 -18.21 -0.01 5.98
C PHE A 187 -17.27 0.14 7.18
N PHE A 188 -17.55 -0.49 8.32
CA PHE A 188 -16.70 -0.43 9.51
C PHE A 188 -15.37 -1.14 9.32
N VAL A 189 -15.34 -2.32 8.70
CA VAL A 189 -14.10 -3.05 8.38
C VAL A 189 -13.22 -2.21 7.46
N SER A 190 -13.79 -1.62 6.41
CA SER A 190 -13.07 -0.73 5.50
C SER A 190 -12.57 0.53 6.22
N THR A 191 -13.39 1.15 7.07
CA THR A 191 -12.98 2.31 7.88
C THR A 191 -11.76 2.00 8.73
N LEU A 192 -11.76 0.86 9.43
CA LEU A 192 -10.61 0.44 10.25
C LEU A 192 -9.36 0.15 9.41
N THR A 193 -9.54 -0.31 8.18
CA THR A 193 -8.44 -0.49 7.22
C THR A 193 -7.75 0.84 6.88
N GLN A 194 -8.51 1.96 6.81
CA GLN A 194 -7.93 3.28 6.55
C GLN A 194 -7.01 3.78 7.68
N PHE A 195 -7.24 3.36 8.92
CA PHE A 195 -6.33 3.61 10.04
C PHE A 195 -5.15 2.64 10.05
N PHE A 196 -5.39 1.38 9.69
CA PHE A 196 -4.36 0.35 9.68
C PHE A 196 -3.23 0.66 8.67
N ALA A 197 -3.57 1.05 7.45
CA ALA A 197 -2.61 1.25 6.36
C ALA A 197 -1.53 2.31 6.67
N PRO A 198 -1.84 3.55 7.08
CA PRO A 198 -0.81 4.54 7.43
C PRO A 198 -0.06 4.17 8.72
N ALA A 199 -0.70 3.47 9.67
CA ALA A 199 -0.03 2.98 10.87
C ALA A 199 1.01 1.91 10.55
N GLU A 200 0.71 0.99 9.65
CA GLU A 200 1.62 -0.04 9.16
C GLU A 200 2.85 0.57 8.50
N GLN A 201 2.63 1.50 7.56
CA GLN A 201 3.69 2.21 6.84
C GLN A 201 4.61 2.99 7.77
N SER A 202 4.01 3.75 8.70
CA SER A 202 4.74 4.50 9.72
C SER A 202 5.53 3.58 10.64
N THR A 203 4.96 2.44 11.04
CA THR A 203 5.61 1.46 11.90
C THR A 203 6.80 0.82 11.20
N LEU A 204 6.65 0.43 9.93
CA LEU A 204 7.74 -0.13 9.14
C LEU A 204 8.95 0.82 9.10
N ALA A 205 8.70 2.11 8.85
CA ALA A 205 9.73 3.14 8.83
C ALA A 205 10.37 3.43 10.20
N LEU A 206 9.67 3.11 11.31
CA LEU A 206 10.21 3.23 12.68
C LEU A 206 11.12 2.07 13.08
N ILE A 207 10.73 0.83 12.75
CA ILE A 207 11.41 -0.38 13.24
C ILE A 207 12.53 -0.86 12.34
N VAL A 208 12.56 -0.41 11.06
CA VAL A 208 13.56 -0.78 10.06
C VAL A 208 14.53 0.38 9.84
N LYS A 209 15.83 0.09 9.86
CA LYS A 209 16.86 1.11 9.56
C LYS A 209 16.70 1.60 8.12
N ARG A 210 16.88 2.91 7.86
CA ARG A 210 16.74 3.55 6.54
C ARG A 210 17.39 2.74 5.40
N ARG A 211 18.62 2.25 5.60
CA ARG A 211 19.35 1.42 4.63
C ARG A 211 18.72 0.07 4.30
N HIS A 212 17.81 -0.44 5.12
CA HIS A 212 17.13 -1.73 4.94
C HIS A 212 15.66 -1.58 4.53
N LEU A 213 15.15 -0.34 4.35
CA LEU A 213 13.76 -0.09 3.94
C LEU A 213 13.46 -0.66 2.54
N LEU A 214 14.42 -0.57 1.61
CA LEU A 214 14.23 -1.13 0.27
C LEU A 214 14.00 -2.65 0.29
N PRO A 215 14.85 -3.49 0.93
CA PRO A 215 14.56 -4.90 1.10
C PRO A 215 13.26 -5.19 1.88
N ALA A 216 12.95 -4.37 2.90
CA ALA A 216 11.70 -4.54 3.66
C ALA A 216 10.46 -4.31 2.80
N ASN A 217 10.44 -3.24 2.00
CA ASN A 217 9.37 -2.96 1.05
C ASN A 217 9.30 -3.99 -0.08
N SER A 218 10.45 -4.53 -0.52
CA SER A 218 10.49 -5.64 -1.48
C SER A 218 9.81 -6.89 -0.91
N LEU A 219 10.10 -7.24 0.36
CA LEU A 219 9.42 -8.35 1.05
C LEU A 219 7.93 -8.08 1.20
N ASN A 220 7.55 -6.86 1.54
CA ASN A 220 6.14 -6.48 1.64
C ASN A 220 5.41 -6.64 0.30
N THR A 221 5.99 -6.16 -0.79
CA THR A 221 5.43 -6.31 -2.15
C THR A 221 5.32 -7.79 -2.53
N LEU A 222 6.37 -8.58 -2.28
CA LEU A 222 6.35 -10.02 -2.55
C LEU A 222 5.24 -10.72 -1.78
N THR A 223 5.10 -10.40 -0.49
CA THR A 223 4.05 -10.94 0.39
C THR A 223 2.67 -10.56 -0.12
N THR A 224 2.44 -9.29 -0.44
CA THR A 224 1.16 -8.81 -0.96
C THR A 224 0.75 -9.53 -2.24
N MET A 225 1.70 -9.75 -3.18
CA MET A 225 1.43 -10.51 -4.41
C MET A 225 1.17 -11.98 -4.12
N SER A 226 1.92 -12.60 -3.22
CA SER A 226 1.70 -13.98 -2.80
C SER A 226 0.33 -14.15 -2.14
N VAL A 227 -0.03 -13.25 -1.23
CA VAL A 227 -1.34 -13.26 -0.54
C VAL A 227 -2.48 -13.02 -1.52
N LEU A 228 -2.29 -12.16 -2.52
CA LEU A 228 -3.29 -11.94 -3.57
C LEU A 228 -3.58 -13.24 -4.32
N ILE A 229 -2.54 -13.92 -4.77
CA ILE A 229 -2.65 -15.18 -5.53
C ILE A 229 -3.26 -16.27 -4.64
N VAL A 230 -2.70 -16.50 -3.46
CA VAL A 230 -3.17 -17.51 -2.52
C VAL A 230 -4.59 -17.19 -2.04
N GLY A 231 -4.86 -15.93 -1.70
CA GLY A 231 -6.14 -15.49 -1.18
C GLY A 231 -7.30 -15.73 -2.13
N PHE A 232 -7.12 -15.46 -3.42
CA PHE A 232 -8.17 -15.70 -4.40
C PHE A 232 -8.20 -17.13 -4.94
N ALA A 233 -7.05 -17.82 -5.06
CA ALA A 233 -7.02 -19.19 -5.56
C ALA A 233 -7.50 -20.22 -4.54
N ILE A 234 -7.17 -20.03 -3.27
CA ILE A 234 -7.43 -21.00 -2.20
C ILE A 234 -8.52 -20.51 -1.23
N GLY A 235 -8.92 -19.23 -1.32
CA GLY A 235 -9.90 -18.64 -0.41
C GLY A 235 -11.22 -19.38 -0.36
N GLU A 236 -11.85 -19.63 -1.50
CA GLU A 236 -13.13 -20.35 -1.57
C GLU A 236 -12.99 -21.81 -1.06
N PRO A 237 -12.03 -22.64 -1.52
CA PRO A 237 -11.82 -23.97 -1.00
C PRO A 237 -11.60 -24.03 0.53
N ILE A 238 -10.80 -23.11 1.10
CA ILE A 238 -10.57 -23.07 2.54
C ILE A 238 -11.85 -22.69 3.29
N LEU A 239 -12.59 -21.70 2.80
CA LEU A 239 -13.85 -21.29 3.43
C LEU A 239 -14.90 -22.40 3.35
N ALA A 240 -14.99 -23.12 2.22
CA ALA A 240 -15.90 -24.26 2.06
C ALA A 240 -15.51 -25.42 3.00
N LEU A 241 -14.22 -25.72 3.13
CA LEU A 241 -13.72 -26.74 4.06
C LEU A 241 -14.04 -26.36 5.52
N ALA A 242 -13.81 -25.12 5.91
CA ALA A 242 -14.13 -24.63 7.25
C ALA A 242 -15.62 -24.76 7.54
N ASP A 243 -16.48 -24.44 6.57
CA ASP A 243 -17.92 -24.57 6.73
C ASP A 243 -18.38 -26.03 6.90
N SER A 244 -17.72 -26.97 6.19
CA SER A 244 -17.98 -28.40 6.34
C SER A 244 -17.63 -28.93 7.75
N TRP A 245 -16.64 -28.35 8.41
CA TRP A 245 -16.24 -28.74 9.79
C TRP A 245 -17.18 -28.18 10.87
N PHE A 246 -17.69 -26.98 10.67
CA PHE A 246 -18.51 -26.26 11.67
C PHE A 246 -20.01 -26.26 11.32
N GLY A 247 -20.38 -26.35 10.03
CA GLY A 247 -21.72 -26.04 9.51
C GLY A 247 -22.73 -27.15 9.59
N THR A 248 -22.34 -28.42 9.64
CA THR A 248 -23.29 -29.56 9.55
C THR A 248 -24.21 -29.73 10.76
N ARG A 249 -23.89 -29.12 11.91
CA ARG A 249 -24.72 -29.20 13.14
C ARG A 249 -25.59 -27.94 13.39
N ALA A 250 -25.29 -26.81 12.80
CA ALA A 250 -25.92 -25.54 13.22
C ALA A 250 -26.91 -24.95 12.20
N GLY A 251 -26.91 -25.39 10.93
CA GLY A 251 -27.88 -24.94 9.91
C GLY A 251 -27.92 -23.43 9.63
N TYR A 252 -26.97 -22.65 10.16
CA TYR A 252 -27.07 -21.19 10.19
C TYR A 252 -25.78 -20.48 9.80
N TRP A 253 -25.86 -19.70 8.71
CA TRP A 253 -25.09 -18.47 8.48
C TRP A 253 -23.58 -18.63 8.29
N ASP A 254 -23.12 -19.69 7.61
CA ASP A 254 -21.70 -19.82 7.20
C ASP A 254 -20.70 -19.60 8.37
N ILE A 255 -21.00 -20.09 9.58
CA ILE A 255 -20.22 -19.85 10.79
C ILE A 255 -18.75 -20.25 10.60
N GLY A 256 -18.48 -21.38 9.91
CA GLY A 256 -17.13 -21.82 9.62
C GLY A 256 -16.33 -20.83 8.80
N LYS A 257 -16.92 -20.30 7.73
CA LYS A 257 -16.29 -19.27 6.88
C LYS A 257 -16.01 -18.01 7.65
N VAL A 258 -16.99 -17.54 8.43
CA VAL A 258 -16.86 -16.33 9.25
C VAL A 258 -15.79 -16.51 10.33
N ALA A 259 -15.71 -17.69 10.97
CA ALA A 259 -14.70 -17.99 11.98
C ALA A 259 -13.28 -17.97 11.43
N VAL A 260 -13.06 -18.44 10.19
CA VAL A 260 -11.74 -18.37 9.55
C VAL A 260 -11.34 -16.92 9.29
N VAL A 261 -12.22 -16.11 8.68
CA VAL A 261 -11.90 -14.72 8.35
C VAL A 261 -11.71 -13.87 9.60
N GLY A 262 -12.67 -13.94 10.54
CA GLY A 262 -12.57 -13.25 11.82
C GLY A 262 -11.37 -13.71 12.64
N GLY A 263 -11.11 -15.03 12.64
CA GLY A 263 -9.96 -15.64 13.31
C GLY A 263 -8.62 -15.12 12.77
N PHE A 264 -8.46 -14.95 11.45
CA PHE A 264 -7.25 -14.40 10.87
C PHE A 264 -7.00 -12.94 11.30
N TYR A 265 -8.03 -12.10 11.35
CA TYR A 265 -7.90 -10.75 11.90
C TYR A 265 -7.53 -10.77 13.39
N LEU A 266 -8.15 -11.64 14.20
CA LEU A 266 -7.81 -11.76 15.60
C LEU A 266 -6.37 -12.26 15.81
N ILE A 267 -5.92 -13.27 15.05
CA ILE A 267 -4.53 -13.76 15.07
C ILE A 267 -3.57 -12.64 14.69
N ALA A 268 -3.87 -11.86 13.64
CA ALA A 268 -3.08 -10.69 13.28
C ALA A 268 -2.98 -9.69 14.44
N GLY A 269 -4.10 -9.35 15.07
CA GLY A 269 -4.14 -8.46 16.23
C GLY A 269 -3.31 -9.00 17.41
N ILE A 270 -3.45 -10.29 17.74
CA ILE A 270 -2.71 -10.94 18.83
C ILE A 270 -1.19 -10.95 18.56
N ILE A 271 -0.77 -11.27 17.33
CA ILE A 271 0.65 -11.20 16.94
C ILE A 271 1.18 -9.77 17.13
N LEU A 272 0.41 -8.76 16.72
CA LEU A 272 0.81 -7.35 16.80
C LEU A 272 0.86 -6.83 18.25
N ILE A 273 0.22 -7.48 19.24
CA ILE A 273 0.40 -7.17 20.66
C ILE A 273 1.86 -7.35 21.09
N LEU A 274 2.58 -8.29 20.48
CA LEU A 274 3.99 -8.55 20.79
C LEU A 274 4.94 -7.49 20.19
N LEU A 275 4.43 -6.60 19.33
CA LEU A 275 5.22 -5.60 18.66
C LEU A 275 5.70 -4.52 19.64
N ARG A 276 6.99 -4.23 19.65
CA ARG A 276 7.61 -3.16 20.44
C ARG A 276 8.14 -2.07 19.50
N THR A 277 7.38 -1.00 19.32
CA THR A 277 7.76 0.12 18.44
C THR A 277 8.79 1.04 19.07
N GLY A 278 8.84 1.08 20.41
CA GLY A 278 9.73 1.99 21.15
C GLY A 278 9.22 3.44 21.19
N GLU A 279 8.00 3.68 20.72
CA GLU A 279 7.33 4.97 20.82
C GLU A 279 7.06 5.31 22.28
N LYS A 280 7.28 6.58 22.64
CA LYS A 280 6.82 7.14 23.91
C LYS A 280 5.55 7.94 23.64
N TYR A 281 4.61 7.87 24.54
CA TYR A 281 3.46 8.78 24.53
C TYR A 281 4.02 10.23 24.60
N LEU A 282 4.04 10.90 23.48
CA LEU A 282 4.19 12.34 23.48
C LEU A 282 2.83 12.90 23.92
N VAL A 283 2.70 13.22 25.20
CA VAL A 283 1.58 14.04 25.70
C VAL A 283 1.75 15.42 25.05
N ARG A 284 1.29 15.55 23.83
CA ARG A 284 1.05 16.85 23.22
C ARG A 284 -0.24 17.38 23.86
N THR A 285 -0.07 18.17 24.89
CA THR A 285 -1.10 19.07 25.43
C THR A 285 -1.40 20.13 24.37
N GLU A 286 -2.10 19.78 23.34
CA GLU A 286 -2.59 20.76 22.37
C GLU A 286 -4.02 20.44 21.96
N GLU A 287 -4.78 21.52 21.97
CA GLU A 287 -6.14 21.78 21.58
C GLU A 287 -6.68 20.93 20.44
N HIS A 288 -8.01 20.84 20.35
CA HIS A 288 -8.77 20.05 19.40
C HIS A 288 -8.12 19.90 18.01
N PRO A 289 -8.07 18.68 17.45
CA PRO A 289 -7.44 18.46 16.16
C PRO A 289 -8.16 19.28 15.09
N HIS A 290 -7.53 20.33 14.59
CA HIS A 290 -7.94 20.98 13.34
C HIS A 290 -7.55 20.07 12.18
N VAL A 291 -8.35 19.01 11.94
CA VAL A 291 -8.08 17.98 10.92
C VAL A 291 -7.82 18.60 9.55
N LEU A 292 -8.54 19.67 9.21
CA LEU A 292 -8.35 20.37 7.94
C LEU A 292 -7.00 21.09 7.88
N ASP A 293 -6.53 21.67 8.99
CA ASP A 293 -5.21 22.29 9.05
C ASP A 293 -4.10 21.24 8.94
N ASP A 294 -4.26 20.09 9.58
CA ASP A 294 -3.32 18.97 9.48
C ASP A 294 -3.23 18.39 8.05
N ILE A 295 -4.36 18.27 7.35
CA ILE A 295 -4.38 17.91 5.93
C ILE A 295 -3.69 18.98 5.08
N ARG A 296 -3.96 20.26 5.37
CA ARG A 296 -3.31 21.39 4.69
C ARG A 296 -1.81 21.41 4.92
N ASP A 297 -1.36 21.10 6.14
CA ASP A 297 0.07 20.95 6.46
C ASP A 297 0.71 19.81 5.69
N GLY A 298 0.03 18.66 5.58
CA GLY A 298 0.49 17.54 4.75
C GLY A 298 0.66 17.94 3.28
N ILE A 299 -0.31 18.67 2.72
CA ILE A 299 -0.26 19.18 1.35
C ILE A 299 0.87 20.23 1.22
N ARG A 300 1.02 21.13 2.20
CA ARG A 300 2.12 22.11 2.22
C ARG A 300 3.46 21.41 2.23
N TYR A 301 3.64 20.41 3.12
CA TYR A 301 4.86 19.61 3.19
C TYR A 301 5.20 18.94 1.84
N LEU A 302 4.19 18.35 1.17
CA LEU A 302 4.38 17.76 -0.16
C LEU A 302 4.78 18.81 -1.21
N ASN A 303 4.27 20.04 -1.12
CA ASN A 303 4.66 21.12 -2.03
C ASN A 303 6.09 21.60 -1.80
N GLU A 304 6.54 21.64 -0.56
CA GLU A 304 7.89 22.03 -0.18
C GLU A 304 8.91 20.90 -0.42
N ASN A 305 8.51 19.63 -0.25
CA ASN A 305 9.39 18.48 -0.42
C ASN A 305 9.17 17.79 -1.77
N HIS A 306 9.93 18.24 -2.77
CA HIS A 306 9.83 17.74 -4.14
C HIS A 306 10.09 16.23 -4.28
N LYS A 307 10.99 15.65 -3.46
CA LYS A 307 11.32 14.22 -3.50
C LYS A 307 10.11 13.38 -3.09
N VAL A 308 9.48 13.73 -1.95
CA VAL A 308 8.31 13.02 -1.41
C VAL A 308 7.10 13.17 -2.32
N ARG A 309 6.85 14.40 -2.81
CA ARG A 309 5.78 14.67 -3.77
C ARG A 309 5.91 13.85 -5.04
N ASN A 310 7.11 13.78 -5.61
CA ASN A 310 7.34 13.00 -6.83
C ASN A 310 7.18 11.50 -6.62
N ALA A 311 7.63 10.98 -5.47
CA ALA A 311 7.40 9.59 -5.10
C ALA A 311 5.89 9.29 -5.04
N LEU A 312 5.11 10.17 -4.43
CA LEU A 312 3.65 10.05 -4.37
C LEU A 312 3.01 10.08 -5.77
N ILE A 313 3.38 11.05 -6.62
CA ILE A 313 2.86 11.15 -8.00
C ILE A 313 3.17 9.89 -8.80
N GLN A 314 4.37 9.34 -8.68
CA GLN A 314 4.75 8.09 -9.35
C GLN A 314 3.92 6.91 -8.87
N LEU A 315 3.64 6.81 -7.58
CA LEU A 315 2.76 5.77 -7.03
C LEU A 315 1.33 5.92 -7.54
N VAL A 316 0.80 7.15 -7.59
CA VAL A 316 -0.54 7.42 -8.17
C VAL A 316 -0.61 7.00 -9.64
N ILE A 317 0.40 7.34 -10.44
CA ILE A 317 0.49 6.92 -11.86
C ILE A 317 0.54 5.41 -11.97
N LEU A 318 1.37 4.74 -11.17
CA LEU A 318 1.51 3.29 -11.14
C LEU A 318 0.17 2.61 -10.83
N PHE A 319 -0.51 3.02 -9.77
CA PHE A 319 -1.79 2.44 -9.38
C PHE A 319 -2.91 2.75 -10.37
N SER A 320 -2.87 3.92 -11.03
CA SER A 320 -3.79 4.25 -12.12
C SER A 320 -3.62 3.33 -13.32
N ILE A 321 -2.37 2.99 -13.68
CA ILE A 321 -2.08 2.03 -14.75
C ILE A 321 -2.60 0.65 -14.37
N PHE A 322 -2.41 0.20 -13.12
CA PHE A 322 -2.93 -1.09 -12.66
C PHE A 322 -4.46 -1.16 -12.66
N ALA A 323 -5.12 -0.09 -12.23
CA ALA A 323 -6.58 0.01 -12.25
C ALA A 323 -7.13 -0.08 -13.68
N ALA A 324 -6.56 0.69 -14.61
CA ALA A 324 -6.91 0.62 -16.01
C ALA A 324 -6.65 -0.76 -16.61
N LEU A 325 -5.47 -1.35 -16.33
CA LEU A 325 -5.09 -2.66 -16.84
C LEU A 325 -6.05 -3.76 -16.35
N SER A 326 -6.58 -3.67 -15.12
CA SER A 326 -7.50 -4.67 -14.59
C SER A 326 -8.79 -4.78 -15.41
N VAL A 327 -9.28 -3.66 -15.96
CA VAL A 327 -10.44 -3.62 -16.87
C VAL A 327 -10.04 -4.09 -18.26
N LEU A 328 -8.94 -3.55 -18.80
CA LEU A 328 -8.46 -3.87 -20.14
C LEU A 328 -8.05 -5.34 -20.28
N ALA A 329 -7.66 -6.00 -19.19
CA ALA A 329 -7.32 -7.41 -19.18
C ALA A 329 -8.51 -8.30 -19.56
N VAL A 330 -9.75 -7.89 -19.27
CA VAL A 330 -10.99 -8.60 -19.66
C VAL A 330 -11.12 -8.57 -21.18
N SER A 331 -11.07 -7.38 -21.78
CA SER A 331 -11.17 -7.20 -23.23
C SER A 331 -9.98 -7.83 -23.98
N MET A 332 -8.80 -7.81 -23.36
CA MET A 332 -7.63 -8.55 -23.89
C MET A 332 -7.87 -10.06 -23.90
N ALA A 333 -8.42 -10.61 -22.82
CA ALA A 333 -8.69 -12.04 -22.73
C ALA A 333 -9.67 -12.49 -23.82
N GLU A 334 -10.67 -11.69 -24.17
CA GLU A 334 -11.62 -11.96 -25.27
C GLU A 334 -10.94 -11.96 -26.64
N GLN A 335 -9.94 -11.11 -26.85
CA GLN A 335 -9.23 -11.01 -28.14
C GLN A 335 -8.13 -12.05 -28.32
N LEU A 336 -7.67 -12.67 -27.23
CA LEU A 336 -6.57 -13.64 -27.24
C LEU A 336 -7.08 -15.06 -27.60
N PRO A 337 -6.42 -15.75 -28.54
CA PRO A 337 -6.79 -17.11 -28.90
C PRO A 337 -6.64 -18.06 -27.71
N GLY A 338 -7.69 -18.81 -27.40
CA GLY A 338 -7.67 -19.81 -26.32
C GLY A 338 -8.00 -19.29 -24.93
N LEU A 339 -8.27 -17.99 -24.75
CA LEU A 339 -8.77 -17.42 -23.51
C LEU A 339 -10.24 -17.00 -23.62
N LYS A 340 -10.93 -17.05 -22.49
CA LYS A 340 -12.28 -16.46 -22.32
C LYS A 340 -12.17 -15.18 -21.48
N ALA A 341 -13.12 -14.27 -21.63
CA ALA A 341 -13.22 -13.06 -20.81
C ALA A 341 -13.12 -13.36 -19.30
N SER A 342 -13.79 -14.42 -18.83
CA SER A 342 -13.75 -14.85 -17.42
C SER A 342 -12.36 -15.29 -16.93
N GLN A 343 -11.42 -15.52 -17.84
CA GLN A 343 -10.06 -15.98 -17.55
C GLN A 343 -9.03 -14.84 -17.53
N PHE A 344 -9.47 -13.56 -17.58
CA PHE A 344 -8.60 -12.40 -17.50
C PHE A 344 -7.64 -12.41 -16.27
N GLY A 345 -8.06 -13.12 -15.21
CA GLY A 345 -7.25 -13.29 -14.00
C GLY A 345 -5.86 -13.90 -14.26
N PHE A 346 -5.69 -14.72 -15.31
CA PHE A 346 -4.38 -15.27 -15.68
C PHE A 346 -3.41 -14.17 -16.14
N LEU A 347 -3.89 -13.15 -16.86
CA LEU A 347 -3.06 -12.00 -17.25
C LEU A 347 -2.62 -11.21 -16.01
N LEU A 348 -3.55 -10.95 -15.07
CA LEU A 348 -3.22 -10.27 -13.81
C LEU A 348 -2.26 -11.11 -12.95
N ALA A 349 -2.44 -12.43 -12.92
CA ALA A 349 -1.53 -13.33 -12.21
C ALA A 349 -0.11 -13.30 -12.82
N SER A 350 0.00 -13.24 -14.17
CA SER A 350 1.28 -13.06 -14.84
C SER A 350 1.95 -11.73 -14.49
N CYS A 351 1.19 -10.65 -14.41
CA CYS A 351 1.67 -9.34 -13.91
C CYS A 351 2.18 -9.45 -12.46
N GLY A 352 1.40 -10.10 -11.59
CA GLY A 352 1.78 -10.34 -10.20
C GLY A 352 3.06 -11.17 -10.07
N ALA A 353 3.22 -12.20 -10.88
CA ALA A 353 4.45 -13.00 -10.93
C ALA A 353 5.66 -12.16 -11.36
N GLY A 354 5.50 -11.34 -12.40
CA GLY A 354 6.53 -10.38 -12.81
C GLY A 354 6.90 -9.41 -11.70
N MET A 355 5.90 -8.86 -10.99
CA MET A 355 6.12 -7.96 -9.86
C MET A 355 6.87 -8.66 -8.71
N ALA A 356 6.56 -9.91 -8.43
CA ALA A 356 7.28 -10.70 -7.43
C ALA A 356 8.77 -10.88 -7.81
N ILE A 357 9.06 -11.20 -9.07
CA ILE A 357 10.43 -11.32 -9.59
C ILE A 357 11.16 -9.97 -9.47
N GLY A 358 10.50 -8.86 -9.83
CA GLY A 358 11.04 -7.50 -9.69
C GLY A 358 11.35 -7.15 -8.23
N ALA A 359 10.45 -7.46 -7.31
CA ALA A 359 10.64 -7.23 -5.88
C ALA A 359 11.80 -8.07 -5.30
N ILE A 360 11.91 -9.34 -5.68
CA ILE A 360 13.04 -10.20 -5.29
C ILE A 360 14.35 -9.59 -5.80
N SER A 361 14.41 -9.20 -7.07
CA SER A 361 15.59 -8.57 -7.67
C SER A 361 16.01 -7.30 -6.93
N LEU A 362 15.05 -6.45 -6.56
CA LEU A 362 15.29 -5.23 -5.77
C LEU A 362 15.80 -5.54 -4.36
N GLY A 363 15.28 -6.58 -3.73
CA GLY A 363 15.74 -6.98 -2.40
C GLY A 363 17.21 -7.37 -2.35
N TYR A 364 17.73 -7.99 -3.43
CA TYR A 364 19.13 -8.41 -3.50
C TYR A 364 20.05 -7.34 -4.10
N TRP A 365 19.64 -6.67 -5.17
CA TRP A 365 20.52 -5.78 -5.94
C TRP A 365 20.08 -4.31 -5.91
N GLY A 366 18.87 -4.01 -5.49
CA GLY A 366 18.30 -2.66 -5.54
C GLY A 366 19.10 -1.63 -4.75
N GLN A 367 19.73 -2.02 -3.64
CA GLN A 367 20.56 -1.13 -2.82
C GLN A 367 21.80 -0.57 -3.54
N ARG A 368 22.20 -1.15 -4.68
CA ARG A 368 23.35 -0.68 -5.49
C ARG A 368 22.99 0.52 -6.36
N PHE A 369 21.73 0.80 -6.54
CA PHE A 369 21.21 1.83 -7.42
C PHE A 369 20.44 2.88 -6.62
N SER A 370 20.38 4.11 -7.13
CA SER A 370 19.52 5.14 -6.54
C SER A 370 18.05 4.86 -6.87
N ASN A 371 17.16 5.18 -5.91
CA ASN A 371 15.71 4.99 -6.09
C ASN A 371 15.18 5.69 -7.35
N THR A 372 15.74 6.85 -7.69
CA THR A 372 15.39 7.60 -8.90
C THR A 372 15.74 6.86 -10.19
N ARG A 373 16.95 6.25 -10.25
CA ARG A 373 17.37 5.47 -11.43
C ARG A 373 16.53 4.22 -11.61
N LEU A 374 16.21 3.54 -10.51
CA LEU A 374 15.34 2.37 -10.53
C LEU A 374 13.94 2.73 -11.03
N SER A 375 13.36 3.82 -10.52
CA SER A 375 12.03 4.28 -10.93
C SER A 375 12.00 4.72 -12.40
N LEU A 376 13.05 5.41 -12.89
CA LEU A 376 13.15 5.80 -14.29
C LEU A 376 13.22 4.58 -15.21
N LEU A 377 14.09 3.62 -14.88
CA LEU A 377 14.20 2.34 -15.60
C LEU A 377 12.86 1.59 -15.59
N GLY A 378 12.20 1.57 -14.42
CA GLY A 378 10.88 0.98 -14.25
C GLY A 378 9.83 1.62 -15.15
N SER A 379 9.77 2.96 -15.18
CA SER A 379 8.80 3.71 -16.01
C SER A 379 9.01 3.48 -17.51
N ILE A 380 10.27 3.46 -17.97
CA ILE A 380 10.61 3.18 -19.37
C ILE A 380 10.25 1.74 -19.72
N GLY A 381 10.58 0.80 -18.84
CA GLY A 381 10.26 -0.62 -19.04
C GLY A 381 8.77 -0.91 -19.04
N MET A 382 8.00 -0.26 -18.14
CA MET A 382 6.53 -0.32 -18.14
C MET A 382 5.94 0.20 -19.45
N ALA A 383 6.43 1.35 -19.92
CA ALA A 383 5.97 1.91 -21.18
C ALA A 383 6.27 0.98 -22.36
N GLY A 384 7.47 0.39 -22.41
CA GLY A 384 7.83 -0.61 -23.42
C GLY A 384 6.96 -1.85 -23.35
N ALA A 385 6.65 -2.35 -22.15
CA ALA A 385 5.76 -3.49 -21.96
C ALA A 385 4.32 -3.19 -22.40
N LEU A 386 3.77 -2.02 -22.06
CA LEU A 386 2.44 -1.56 -22.48
C LEU A 386 2.39 -1.37 -24.01
N PHE A 387 3.44 -0.81 -24.59
CA PHE A 387 3.57 -0.69 -26.04
C PHE A 387 3.58 -2.10 -26.70
N GLY A 388 4.41 -3.01 -26.21
CA GLY A 388 4.43 -4.41 -26.69
C GLY A 388 3.07 -5.11 -26.54
N LEU A 389 2.38 -4.86 -25.42
CA LEU A 389 1.07 -5.40 -25.13
C LEU A 389 0.01 -4.92 -26.13
N ALA A 390 0.06 -3.66 -26.58
CA ALA A 390 -0.84 -3.11 -27.59
C ALA A 390 -0.76 -3.85 -28.95
N PHE A 391 0.36 -4.55 -29.22
CA PHE A 391 0.56 -5.36 -30.42
C PHE A 391 0.47 -6.87 -30.16
N ALA A 392 0.38 -7.29 -28.90
CA ALA A 392 0.34 -8.70 -28.49
C ALA A 392 -1.07 -9.32 -28.51
N THR A 393 -2.11 -8.60 -28.92
CA THR A 393 -3.52 -9.00 -28.84
C THR A 393 -3.88 -10.26 -29.63
N LYS A 394 -2.99 -10.76 -30.50
CA LYS A 394 -3.19 -11.99 -31.28
C LYS A 394 -2.29 -13.16 -30.85
N ASN A 395 -1.37 -12.94 -29.92
CA ASN A 395 -0.41 -13.94 -29.48
C ASN A 395 -0.45 -14.08 -27.95
N LEU A 396 -0.97 -15.23 -27.51
CA LEU A 396 -1.15 -15.55 -26.09
C LEU A 396 0.17 -15.47 -25.30
N VAL A 397 1.23 -16.11 -25.83
CA VAL A 397 2.54 -16.16 -25.14
C VAL A 397 3.13 -14.76 -25.00
N MET A 398 3.04 -13.96 -26.07
CA MET A 398 3.54 -12.59 -26.06
C MET A 398 2.75 -11.70 -25.08
N ALA A 399 1.42 -11.88 -24.98
CA ALA A 399 0.58 -11.14 -24.04
C ALA A 399 0.98 -11.47 -22.59
N PHE A 400 1.15 -12.75 -22.24
CA PHE A 400 1.62 -13.17 -20.92
C PHE A 400 3.03 -12.64 -20.63
N ALA A 401 3.96 -12.75 -21.59
CA ALA A 401 5.31 -12.25 -21.41
C ALA A 401 5.34 -10.73 -21.19
N MET A 402 4.60 -9.95 -21.99
CA MET A 402 4.54 -8.49 -21.83
C MET A 402 3.88 -8.08 -20.53
N THR A 403 2.85 -8.81 -20.10
CA THR A 403 2.19 -8.55 -18.81
C THR A 403 3.11 -8.88 -17.62
N ALA A 404 3.89 -9.97 -17.69
CA ALA A 404 4.90 -10.27 -16.68
C ALA A 404 6.03 -9.22 -16.65
N ILE A 405 6.50 -8.78 -17.81
CA ILE A 405 7.51 -7.73 -17.93
C ILE A 405 6.97 -6.41 -17.35
N LEU A 406 5.71 -6.08 -17.62
CA LEU A 406 5.03 -4.91 -17.03
C LEU A 406 5.07 -4.99 -15.51
N GLY A 407 4.71 -6.14 -14.92
CA GLY A 407 4.75 -6.34 -13.46
C GLY A 407 6.17 -6.19 -12.89
N LEU A 408 7.18 -6.75 -13.56
CA LEU A 408 8.58 -6.64 -13.15
C LEU A 408 9.00 -5.16 -13.06
N PHE A 409 8.75 -4.38 -14.11
CA PHE A 409 9.10 -2.97 -14.14
C PHE A 409 8.22 -2.12 -13.22
N ALA A 410 6.99 -2.52 -12.97
CA ALA A 410 6.12 -1.90 -11.98
C ALA A 410 6.70 -1.99 -10.57
N ALA A 411 7.30 -3.14 -10.19
CA ALA A 411 8.01 -3.26 -8.92
C ALA A 411 9.22 -2.31 -8.83
N LEU A 412 9.93 -2.08 -9.96
CA LEU A 412 11.05 -1.14 -10.03
C LEU A 412 10.61 0.32 -9.85
N VAL A 413 9.34 0.64 -10.04
CA VAL A 413 8.76 1.95 -9.70
C VAL A 413 8.23 1.95 -8.27
N GLY A 414 7.32 1.03 -7.95
CA GLY A 414 6.57 1.04 -6.70
C GLY A 414 7.45 0.91 -5.46
N VAL A 415 8.33 -0.10 -5.43
CA VAL A 415 9.17 -0.37 -4.25
C VAL A 415 10.14 0.78 -3.93
N PRO A 416 10.90 1.35 -4.88
CA PRO A 416 11.78 2.48 -4.59
C PRO A 416 11.02 3.75 -4.22
N MET A 417 9.86 4.02 -4.85
CA MET A 417 9.08 5.23 -4.54
C MET A 417 8.44 5.12 -3.15
N GLN A 418 7.91 3.96 -2.78
CA GLN A 418 7.45 3.70 -1.43
C GLN A 418 8.57 3.84 -0.40
N THR A 419 9.77 3.35 -0.73
CA THR A 419 10.95 3.50 0.12
C THR A 419 11.34 4.97 0.30
N THR A 420 11.30 5.78 -0.78
CA THR A 420 11.59 7.22 -0.73
C THR A 420 10.57 7.95 0.15
N LEU A 421 9.28 7.64 -0.03
CA LEU A 421 8.20 8.21 0.78
C LEU A 421 8.44 7.96 2.29
N GLN A 422 8.78 6.72 2.65
CA GLN A 422 9.03 6.32 4.03
C GLN A 422 10.34 6.87 4.61
N ALA A 423 11.39 6.95 3.78
CA ALA A 423 12.72 7.35 4.22
C ALA A 423 12.85 8.87 4.38
N ASP A 424 12.23 9.64 3.49
CA ASP A 424 12.39 11.10 3.40
C ASP A 424 11.27 11.87 4.13
N THR A 425 10.24 11.18 4.64
CA THR A 425 9.21 11.80 5.48
C THR A 425 9.63 11.75 6.96
N PRO A 426 9.74 12.92 7.63
CA PRO A 426 10.06 12.97 9.06
C PRO A 426 8.96 12.32 9.89
N PRO A 427 9.30 11.79 11.08
CA PRO A 427 8.36 11.03 11.92
C PRO A 427 7.05 11.77 12.23
N GLU A 428 7.13 13.09 12.41
CA GLU A 428 6.02 13.97 12.78
C GLU A 428 5.00 14.15 11.65
N MET A 429 5.42 13.91 10.39
CA MET A 429 4.58 14.09 9.20
C MET A 429 4.12 12.77 8.56
N ARG A 430 4.59 11.62 9.07
CA ARG A 430 4.35 10.31 8.44
C ARG A 430 2.88 9.96 8.29
N GLY A 431 2.08 10.12 9.33
CA GLY A 431 0.66 9.80 9.25
C GLY A 431 -0.09 10.73 8.31
N LYS A 432 0.23 12.05 8.33
CA LYS A 432 -0.36 13.03 7.40
C LYS A 432 -0.05 12.65 5.95
N VAL A 433 1.24 12.37 5.64
CA VAL A 433 1.70 12.02 4.28
C VAL A 433 1.17 10.66 3.85
N PHE A 434 1.22 9.63 4.71
CA PHE A 434 0.73 8.28 4.36
C PHE A 434 -0.80 8.21 4.31
N GLY A 435 -1.51 9.04 5.08
CA GLY A 435 -2.94 9.21 4.95
C GLY A 435 -3.33 9.82 3.59
N LEU A 436 -2.60 10.86 3.16
CA LEU A 436 -2.77 11.47 1.83
C LEU A 436 -2.40 10.47 0.71
N GLU A 437 -1.31 9.71 0.87
CA GLU A 437 -0.93 8.64 -0.05
C GLU A 437 -2.05 7.61 -0.19
N ASN A 438 -2.53 7.08 0.92
CA ASN A 438 -3.59 6.07 0.91
C ASN A 438 -4.86 6.57 0.19
N ASN A 439 -5.25 7.82 0.46
CA ASN A 439 -6.39 8.43 -0.22
C ASN A 439 -6.13 8.62 -1.72
N ALA A 440 -4.97 9.16 -2.11
CA ALA A 440 -4.59 9.36 -3.50
C ALA A 440 -4.53 8.04 -4.27
N VAL A 441 -3.99 6.97 -3.65
CA VAL A 441 -3.96 5.62 -4.24
C VAL A 441 -5.36 5.04 -4.40
N ASN A 442 -6.25 5.21 -3.41
CA ASN A 442 -7.63 4.75 -3.54
C ASN A 442 -8.39 5.46 -4.67
N ILE A 443 -8.18 6.77 -4.84
CA ILE A 443 -8.72 7.53 -5.98
C ILE A 443 -8.12 7.02 -7.30
N ALA A 444 -6.81 6.80 -7.33
CA ALA A 444 -6.08 6.27 -8.48
C ALA A 444 -6.50 4.86 -8.90
N LEU A 445 -6.97 4.06 -7.94
CA LEU A 445 -7.53 2.74 -8.22
C LEU A 445 -8.99 2.79 -8.72
N SER A 446 -9.77 3.80 -8.32
CA SER A 446 -11.21 3.87 -8.62
C SER A 446 -11.51 4.62 -9.92
N LEU A 447 -10.97 5.83 -10.07
CA LEU A 447 -11.27 6.70 -11.21
C LEU A 447 -10.74 6.17 -12.55
N PRO A 448 -9.46 5.76 -12.69
CA PRO A 448 -8.94 5.23 -13.95
C PRO A 448 -9.60 3.93 -14.37
N LEU A 449 -10.09 3.12 -13.43
CA LEU A 449 -10.84 1.90 -13.73
C LEU A 449 -12.11 2.22 -14.53
N ALA A 450 -12.89 3.21 -14.09
CA ALA A 450 -14.10 3.65 -14.80
C ALA A 450 -13.77 4.31 -16.15
N VAL A 451 -12.77 5.19 -16.16
CA VAL A 451 -12.36 5.91 -17.38
C VAL A 451 -11.81 4.97 -18.44
N ALA A 452 -10.99 3.97 -18.05
CA ALA A 452 -10.41 3.02 -18.98
C ALA A 452 -11.48 2.17 -19.70
N GLY A 453 -12.52 1.73 -18.99
CA GLY A 453 -13.64 0.99 -19.60
C GLY A 453 -14.40 1.81 -20.63
N VAL A 454 -14.73 3.09 -20.32
CA VAL A 454 -15.37 4.00 -21.26
C VAL A 454 -14.46 4.33 -22.46
N ALA A 455 -13.20 4.60 -22.20
CA ALA A 455 -12.22 4.89 -23.25
C ALA A 455 -12.02 3.71 -24.19
N GLU A 456 -11.98 2.49 -23.66
CA GLU A 456 -11.82 1.28 -24.45
C GLU A 456 -13.03 1.03 -25.37
N THR A 457 -14.26 1.27 -24.89
CA THR A 457 -15.46 1.12 -25.72
C THR A 457 -15.52 2.14 -26.86
N GLN A 458 -14.95 3.34 -26.67
CA GLN A 458 -14.98 4.42 -27.69
C GLN A 458 -13.79 4.37 -28.64
N PHE A 459 -12.60 4.13 -28.14
CA PHE A 459 -11.36 4.22 -28.91
C PHE A 459 -10.73 2.86 -29.22
N GLY A 460 -11.21 1.80 -28.55
CA GLY A 460 -10.64 0.46 -28.65
C GLY A 460 -9.43 0.23 -27.75
N LEU A 461 -9.05 -1.02 -27.60
CA LEU A 461 -8.02 -1.48 -26.65
C LEU A 461 -6.62 -0.88 -26.91
N ARG A 462 -6.18 -0.84 -28.19
CA ARG A 462 -4.81 -0.40 -28.55
C ARG A 462 -4.54 1.07 -28.20
N PRO A 463 -5.36 2.06 -28.59
CA PRO A 463 -5.11 3.46 -28.24
C PRO A 463 -5.07 3.68 -26.72
N VAL A 464 -5.89 2.96 -25.96
CA VAL A 464 -5.90 3.08 -24.48
C VAL A 464 -4.61 2.51 -23.90
N LEU A 465 -4.11 1.34 -24.34
CA LEU A 465 -2.82 0.81 -23.90
C LEU A 465 -1.65 1.74 -24.26
N LEU A 466 -1.68 2.37 -25.45
CA LEU A 466 -0.66 3.35 -25.85
C LEU A 466 -0.72 4.63 -25.01
N SER A 467 -1.91 5.10 -24.65
CA SER A 467 -2.05 6.25 -23.75
C SER A 467 -1.50 5.97 -22.35
N LEU A 468 -1.69 4.75 -21.83
CA LEU A 468 -1.07 4.33 -20.57
C LEU A 468 0.46 4.23 -20.69
N ALA A 469 1.00 3.81 -21.83
CA ALA A 469 2.44 3.81 -22.10
C ALA A 469 3.00 5.24 -22.08
N VAL A 470 2.33 6.20 -22.72
CA VAL A 470 2.69 7.63 -22.67
C VAL A 470 2.64 8.15 -21.24
N MET A 471 1.60 7.82 -20.48
CA MET A 471 1.46 8.22 -19.07
C MET A 471 2.64 7.70 -18.22
N ALA A 472 3.09 6.47 -18.45
CA ALA A 472 4.26 5.91 -17.77
C ALA A 472 5.56 6.65 -18.11
N ILE A 473 5.77 6.99 -19.40
CA ILE A 473 6.94 7.78 -19.85
C ILE A 473 6.91 9.18 -19.24
N VAL A 474 5.77 9.88 -19.32
CA VAL A 474 5.62 11.23 -18.78
C VAL A 474 5.89 11.24 -17.27
N GLY A 475 5.36 10.27 -16.54
CA GLY A 475 5.64 10.11 -15.12
C GLY A 475 7.13 9.90 -14.83
N GLY A 476 7.79 9.02 -15.58
CA GLY A 476 9.23 8.77 -15.46
C GLY A 476 10.08 10.00 -15.81
N ALA A 477 9.76 10.68 -16.89
CA ALA A 477 10.46 11.90 -17.33
C ALA A 477 10.28 13.05 -16.33
N PHE A 478 9.08 13.22 -15.78
CA PHE A 478 8.80 14.21 -14.74
C PHE A 478 9.65 13.96 -13.49
N THR A 479 9.73 12.71 -13.02
CA THR A 479 10.58 12.33 -11.89
C THR A 479 12.04 12.65 -12.19
N TRP A 480 12.55 12.28 -13.37
CA TRP A 480 13.94 12.55 -13.73
C TRP A 480 14.25 14.05 -13.81
N TYR A 481 13.35 14.84 -14.38
CA TYR A 481 13.51 16.31 -14.48
C TYR A 481 13.64 16.98 -13.11
N VAL A 482 12.76 16.59 -12.17
CA VAL A 482 12.75 17.17 -10.81
C VAL A 482 13.98 16.77 -10.01
N PHE A 483 14.45 15.52 -10.12
CA PHE A 483 15.67 15.08 -9.41
C PHE A 483 16.97 15.58 -10.06
N ARG A 484 16.93 16.12 -11.27
CA ARG A 484 18.10 16.67 -11.95
C ARG A 484 18.39 18.12 -11.57
N ASN A 485 17.41 18.88 -11.09
CA ASN A 485 17.60 20.29 -10.75
C ASN A 485 18.50 20.46 -9.51
N PRO A 486 19.56 21.31 -9.58
CA PRO A 486 20.61 21.41 -8.56
C PRO A 486 20.18 22.06 -7.24
N SER A 487 19.00 22.68 -7.17
CA SER A 487 18.53 23.41 -5.98
C SER A 487 18.41 22.56 -4.71
N ASP A 488 18.35 21.22 -4.82
CA ASP A 488 18.27 20.33 -3.66
C ASP A 488 19.62 19.86 -3.10
N ARG A 489 20.75 20.22 -3.72
CA ARG A 489 22.10 19.84 -3.23
C ARG A 489 22.62 20.73 -2.10
N VAL A 490 21.99 21.86 -1.84
CA VAL A 490 22.45 22.84 -0.85
C VAL A 490 22.10 22.44 0.58
N ASN A 491 21.19 21.48 0.80
CA ASN A 491 20.77 21.04 2.12
C ASN A 491 21.39 19.70 2.59
N GLU A 492 22.41 19.21 1.90
CA GLU A 492 23.11 17.96 2.27
C GLU A 492 24.54 18.19 2.82
N THR A 493 24.94 19.46 3.06
CA THR A 493 26.24 19.80 3.73
C THR A 493 26.05 20.18 5.18
#